data_7d5090dc1600b3f25e011306dddde7bf
#
_entry.id   7d5090dc1600b3f25e011306dddde7bf
#
_cell.length_a   1.000
_cell.length_b   1.000
_cell.length_c   1.000
_cell.angle_alpha   90.00
_cell.angle_beta   90.00
_cell.angle_gamma   90.00
#
_symmetry.space_group_name_H-M   'P 1'
#
loop_
_entity.id
_entity.type
_entity.pdbx_description
1 polymer ?
#
loop_
_entity_poly.entity_id
_entity_poly.type
_entity_poly.pdbx_seq_one_letter_code
_entity_poly.pdbx_strand_id
1 'polypeptide(L)'
;IALVGEQRARATHEAGVRRQPGGEAYYPLCLRYQTSTRMTPDEAHALGLAQVAEISAAADSLLGDAGLTEGTVGARLSALTKDPRWLYPSTDTGREHLLADLNAQVDGMRRRLPELFGVLPKTPVEVRRVPPEIELGAPRGYAQSGSLDGTRPGAYYINLADTSIWPKWSLPTLTYHESLPGHHLQGTIALESQGTPMLHRTLAMNAYAEGWALYAEQLADEIGIYRDFPLGRLGLLQSFLYRAVRIVVDTGMHWKDWTREQAITYMAETVGLAHGAVVNEIDRYCVWPGQACGYKIGHLEFVRLRELAKARMGPRFDLRAFHDVVLKGGAMPLEVLAQVVEEWAG
;
A
#
# COMPACT_ATOMS: atom_id res chain seq x y z
N ILE A 1 -2.46 4.50 -33.71
CA ILE A 1 -1.41 3.50 -34.00
C ILE A 1 -0.18 4.20 -34.63
N ALA A 2 -0.31 5.02 -35.70
CA ALA A 2 0.82 5.71 -36.35
C ALA A 2 1.63 6.58 -35.38
N LEU A 3 0.97 7.46 -34.62
CA LEU A 3 1.61 8.34 -33.62
C LEU A 3 2.39 7.53 -32.56
N VAL A 4 1.84 6.42 -32.07
CA VAL A 4 2.52 5.54 -31.10
C VAL A 4 3.75 4.90 -31.74
N GLY A 5 3.68 4.52 -33.04
CA GLY A 5 4.82 4.02 -33.80
C GLY A 5 5.95 5.04 -33.94
N GLU A 6 5.62 6.31 -34.21
CA GLU A 6 6.58 7.40 -34.27
C GLU A 6 7.22 7.69 -32.92
N GLN A 7 6.43 7.69 -31.82
CA GLN A 7 6.94 7.85 -30.47
C GLN A 7 7.88 6.71 -30.09
N ARG A 8 7.50 5.47 -30.40
CA ARG A 8 8.35 4.29 -30.16
C ARG A 8 9.70 4.38 -30.89
N ALA A 9 9.71 4.87 -32.11
CA ALA A 9 10.94 5.04 -32.89
C ALA A 9 11.90 6.10 -32.30
N ARG A 10 11.38 7.02 -31.49
CA ARG A 10 12.15 8.07 -30.79
C ARG A 10 12.44 7.72 -29.33
N ALA A 11 11.88 6.64 -28.80
CA ALA A 11 12.08 6.23 -27.42
C ALA A 11 13.54 5.83 -27.19
N THR A 12 14.06 6.21 -26.02
CA THR A 12 15.39 5.82 -25.54
C THR A 12 15.26 4.83 -24.40
N HIS A 13 16.37 4.18 -23.99
CA HIS A 13 16.39 3.27 -22.83
C HIS A 13 16.49 4.01 -21.50
N GLU A 14 16.61 5.32 -21.48
CA GLU A 14 16.62 6.16 -20.28
C GLU A 14 15.18 6.29 -19.74
N ALA A 15 14.91 5.69 -18.59
CA ALA A 15 13.57 5.64 -18.01
C ALA A 15 13.22 6.89 -17.19
N GLY A 16 14.22 7.61 -16.64
CA GLY A 16 14.03 8.73 -15.74
C GLY A 16 13.55 10.01 -16.42
N VAL A 17 12.76 10.81 -15.72
CA VAL A 17 12.29 12.11 -16.22
C VAL A 17 13.41 13.14 -16.32
N ARG A 18 14.56 12.95 -15.65
CA ARG A 18 15.74 13.85 -15.76
C ARG A 18 16.24 14.02 -17.18
N ARG A 19 16.05 13.03 -18.04
CA ARG A 19 16.37 13.09 -19.46
C ARG A 19 15.58 14.14 -20.24
N GLN A 20 14.43 14.57 -19.70
CA GLN A 20 13.58 15.56 -20.34
C GLN A 20 14.08 16.99 -20.04
N PRO A 21 13.87 17.95 -20.95
CA PRO A 21 14.15 19.34 -20.64
C PRO A 21 13.44 19.78 -19.36
N GLY A 22 14.18 20.30 -18.39
CA GLY A 22 13.65 20.69 -17.08
C GLY A 22 13.36 19.53 -16.12
N GLY A 23 13.73 18.31 -16.46
CA GLY A 23 13.46 17.10 -15.65
C GLY A 23 14.06 17.13 -14.24
N GLU A 24 15.22 17.78 -14.05
CA GLU A 24 15.83 17.99 -12.74
C GLU A 24 14.95 18.82 -11.79
N ALA A 25 14.26 19.82 -12.30
CA ALA A 25 13.31 20.62 -11.51
C ALA A 25 11.95 19.91 -11.39
N TYR A 26 11.57 19.11 -12.37
CA TYR A 26 10.27 18.45 -12.45
C TYR A 26 10.12 17.30 -11.44
N TYR A 27 11.13 16.43 -11.30
CA TYR A 27 11.00 15.28 -10.40
C TYR A 27 10.80 15.66 -8.93
N PRO A 28 11.54 16.60 -8.33
CA PRO A 28 11.25 17.08 -6.97
C PRO A 28 9.83 17.62 -6.79
N LEU A 29 9.25 18.27 -7.81
CA LEU A 29 7.86 18.70 -7.78
C LEU A 29 6.89 17.52 -7.80
N CYS A 30 7.15 16.50 -8.62
CA CYS A 30 6.36 15.26 -8.63
C CYS A 30 6.41 14.56 -7.26
N LEU A 31 7.61 14.39 -6.70
CA LEU A 31 7.80 13.79 -5.38
C LEU A 31 7.01 14.57 -4.31
N ARG A 32 7.16 15.89 -4.27
CA ARG A 32 6.44 16.77 -3.34
C ARG A 32 4.91 16.67 -3.52
N TYR A 33 4.43 16.68 -4.76
CA TYR A 33 3.00 16.54 -5.04
C TYR A 33 2.45 15.21 -4.55
N GLN A 34 3.16 14.13 -4.81
CA GLN A 34 2.72 12.77 -4.49
C GLN A 34 2.86 12.43 -3.00
N THR A 35 3.86 12.99 -2.32
CA THR A 35 4.11 12.74 -0.90
C THR A 35 3.53 13.82 0.00
N SER A 36 3.22 15.00 -0.54
CA SER A 36 2.85 16.20 0.22
C SER A 36 3.83 16.52 1.38
N THR A 37 5.13 16.25 1.16
CA THR A 37 6.24 16.56 2.07
C THR A 37 7.28 17.40 1.36
N ARG A 38 8.22 17.97 2.11
CA ARG A 38 9.37 18.72 1.57
C ARG A 38 10.62 17.86 1.42
N MET A 39 10.48 16.55 1.54
CA MET A 39 11.58 15.60 1.40
C MET A 39 12.22 15.74 0.02
N THR A 40 13.52 15.87 -0.03
CA THR A 40 14.30 15.86 -1.27
C THR A 40 14.38 14.45 -1.86
N PRO A 41 14.63 14.29 -3.16
CA PRO A 41 14.86 12.98 -3.77
C PRO A 41 16.00 12.18 -3.13
N ASP A 42 17.05 12.85 -2.67
CA ASP A 42 18.18 12.20 -1.99
C ASP A 42 17.79 11.66 -0.60
N GLU A 43 17.05 12.45 0.17
CA GLU A 43 16.50 12.03 1.47
C GLU A 43 15.51 10.87 1.31
N ALA A 44 14.64 10.93 0.31
CA ALA A 44 13.70 9.85 0.00
C ALA A 44 14.44 8.56 -0.38
N HIS A 45 15.46 8.64 -1.23
CA HIS A 45 16.26 7.47 -1.62
C HIS A 45 16.95 6.84 -0.41
N ALA A 46 17.61 7.66 0.42
CA ALA A 46 18.26 7.19 1.65
C ALA A 46 17.27 6.55 2.62
N LEU A 47 16.09 7.16 2.81
CA LEU A 47 15.00 6.58 3.61
C LEU A 47 14.55 5.22 3.05
N GLY A 48 14.36 5.13 1.74
CA GLY A 48 13.99 3.89 1.06
C GLY A 48 14.98 2.77 1.33
N LEU A 49 16.28 3.04 1.18
CA LEU A 49 17.35 2.07 1.44
C LEU A 49 17.38 1.63 2.92
N ALA A 50 17.24 2.56 3.86
CA ALA A 50 17.19 2.26 5.28
C ALA A 50 15.99 1.35 5.62
N GLN A 51 14.81 1.66 5.10
CA GLN A 51 13.60 0.85 5.30
C GLN A 51 13.73 -0.54 4.65
N VAL A 52 14.34 -0.65 3.47
CA VAL A 52 14.62 -1.95 2.84
C VAL A 52 15.52 -2.80 3.74
N ALA A 53 16.57 -2.24 4.30
CA ALA A 53 17.48 -2.96 5.19
C ALA A 53 16.78 -3.44 6.47
N GLU A 54 16.04 -2.56 7.13
CA GLU A 54 15.30 -2.85 8.37
C GLU A 54 14.25 -3.96 8.16
N ILE A 55 13.41 -3.81 7.13
CA ILE A 55 12.33 -4.76 6.86
C ILE A 55 12.87 -6.10 6.38
N SER A 56 13.96 -6.09 5.59
CA SER A 56 14.62 -7.32 5.15
C SER A 56 15.18 -8.10 6.33
N ALA A 57 15.78 -7.42 7.32
CA ALA A 57 16.28 -8.09 8.53
C ALA A 57 15.14 -8.72 9.35
N ALA A 58 14.00 -8.04 9.48
CA ALA A 58 12.82 -8.58 10.15
C ALA A 58 12.24 -9.79 9.39
N ALA A 59 12.18 -9.73 8.05
CA ALA A 59 11.72 -10.82 7.22
C ALA A 59 12.67 -12.02 7.26
N ASP A 60 13.98 -11.76 7.29
CA ASP A 60 15.02 -12.80 7.42
C ASP A 60 14.83 -13.63 8.69
N SER A 61 14.59 -12.97 9.83
CA SER A 61 14.31 -13.63 11.09
C SER A 61 13.08 -14.55 11.02
N LEU A 62 11.95 -14.03 10.50
CA LEU A 62 10.71 -14.82 10.40
C LEU A 62 10.84 -15.99 9.40
N LEU A 63 11.58 -15.80 8.31
CA LEU A 63 11.88 -16.87 7.36
C LEU A 63 12.72 -17.96 8.00
N GLY A 64 13.72 -17.57 8.81
CA GLY A 64 14.54 -18.48 9.59
C GLY A 64 13.69 -19.31 10.57
N ASP A 65 12.82 -18.68 11.34
CA ASP A 65 11.89 -19.32 12.27
C ASP A 65 10.94 -20.32 11.56
N ALA A 66 10.60 -20.05 10.29
CA ALA A 66 9.81 -20.92 9.43
C ALA A 66 10.64 -22.04 8.77
N GLY A 67 11.94 -22.16 9.07
CA GLY A 67 12.84 -23.17 8.49
C GLY A 67 13.31 -22.85 7.06
N LEU A 68 13.08 -21.64 6.58
CA LEU A 68 13.49 -21.18 5.25
C LEU A 68 14.81 -20.40 5.37
N THR A 69 15.95 -21.09 5.43
CA THR A 69 17.26 -20.51 5.76
C THR A 69 18.15 -20.23 4.54
N GLU A 70 17.92 -20.86 3.40
CA GLU A 70 18.81 -20.85 2.25
C GLU A 70 18.49 -19.75 1.24
N GLY A 71 19.45 -18.90 0.93
CA GLY A 71 19.37 -17.84 -0.08
C GLY A 71 18.93 -16.48 0.48
N THR A 72 18.77 -15.50 -0.41
CA THR A 72 18.34 -14.14 -0.05
C THR A 72 16.89 -14.11 0.43
N VAL A 73 16.51 -13.07 1.16
CA VAL A 73 15.11 -12.85 1.59
C VAL A 73 14.15 -12.91 0.39
N GLY A 74 14.45 -12.20 -0.70
CA GLY A 74 13.61 -12.22 -1.90
C GLY A 74 13.52 -13.61 -2.55
N ALA A 75 14.62 -14.37 -2.60
CA ALA A 75 14.61 -15.73 -3.14
C ALA A 75 13.70 -16.65 -2.31
N ARG A 76 13.77 -16.57 -0.98
CA ARG A 76 12.95 -17.37 -0.05
C ARG A 76 11.46 -16.96 -0.13
N LEU A 77 11.16 -15.66 -0.20
CA LEU A 77 9.81 -15.15 -0.43
C LEU A 77 9.25 -15.63 -1.77
N SER A 78 10.06 -15.60 -2.83
CA SER A 78 9.66 -16.11 -4.15
C SER A 78 9.38 -17.62 -4.13
N ALA A 79 10.18 -18.40 -3.43
CA ALA A 79 9.95 -19.83 -3.25
C ALA A 79 8.65 -20.10 -2.48
N LEU A 80 8.42 -19.37 -1.38
CA LEU A 80 7.20 -19.50 -0.57
C LEU A 80 5.95 -19.10 -1.35
N THR A 81 6.03 -18.08 -2.21
CA THR A 81 4.92 -17.66 -3.08
C THR A 81 4.49 -18.76 -4.06
N LYS A 82 5.43 -19.61 -4.48
CA LYS A 82 5.17 -20.70 -5.45
C LYS A 82 4.83 -22.04 -4.77
N ASP A 83 4.85 -22.10 -3.46
CA ASP A 83 4.59 -23.33 -2.72
C ASP A 83 3.09 -23.71 -2.82
N PRO A 84 2.77 -24.87 -3.45
CA PRO A 84 1.37 -25.28 -3.69
C PRO A 84 0.52 -25.40 -2.43
N ARG A 85 1.14 -25.61 -1.26
CA ARG A 85 0.43 -25.71 0.04
C ARG A 85 -0.31 -24.41 0.38
N TRP A 86 0.21 -23.29 -0.11
CA TRP A 86 -0.31 -21.95 0.17
C TRP A 86 -1.14 -21.35 -0.98
N LEU A 87 -1.36 -22.09 -2.06
CA LEU A 87 -2.12 -21.60 -3.19
C LEU A 87 -3.57 -22.11 -3.18
N TYR A 88 -4.45 -21.36 -3.79
CA TYR A 88 -5.79 -21.83 -4.14
C TYR A 88 -5.75 -22.51 -5.50
N PRO A 89 -6.50 -23.62 -5.69
CA PRO A 89 -6.63 -24.21 -7.04
C PRO A 89 -7.16 -23.17 -8.03
N SER A 90 -6.63 -23.18 -9.26
CA SER A 90 -7.11 -22.29 -10.34
C SER A 90 -8.38 -22.85 -11.00
N THR A 91 -9.39 -23.12 -10.18
CA THR A 91 -10.73 -23.62 -10.53
C THR A 91 -11.79 -22.67 -9.98
N ASP A 92 -13.02 -22.76 -10.43
CA ASP A 92 -14.11 -21.93 -9.91
C ASP A 92 -14.32 -22.16 -8.42
N THR A 93 -14.30 -23.43 -7.96
CA THR A 93 -14.34 -23.76 -6.53
C THR A 93 -13.17 -23.16 -5.74
N GLY A 94 -11.96 -23.14 -6.31
CA GLY A 94 -10.80 -22.50 -5.68
C GLY A 94 -10.97 -20.98 -5.56
N ARG A 95 -11.55 -20.33 -6.55
CA ARG A 95 -11.90 -18.90 -6.52
C ARG A 95 -12.99 -18.60 -5.49
N GLU A 96 -14.01 -19.46 -5.40
CA GLU A 96 -15.06 -19.34 -4.37
C GLU A 96 -14.50 -19.46 -2.96
N HIS A 97 -13.60 -20.42 -2.71
CA HIS A 97 -12.92 -20.59 -1.42
C HIS A 97 -12.09 -19.36 -1.08
N LEU A 98 -11.32 -18.81 -2.06
CA LEU A 98 -10.55 -17.59 -1.86
C LEU A 98 -11.46 -16.43 -1.45
N LEU A 99 -12.56 -16.21 -2.16
CA LEU A 99 -13.53 -15.13 -1.83
C LEU A 99 -14.15 -15.34 -0.45
N ALA A 100 -14.48 -16.57 -0.08
CA ALA A 100 -15.01 -16.90 1.25
C ALA A 100 -14.00 -16.57 2.36
N ASP A 101 -12.73 -16.92 2.18
CA ASP A 101 -11.66 -16.62 3.13
C ASP A 101 -11.46 -15.10 3.30
N LEU A 102 -11.48 -14.32 2.18
CA LEU A 102 -11.39 -12.87 2.25
C LEU A 102 -12.58 -12.24 2.99
N ASN A 103 -13.81 -12.71 2.73
CA ASN A 103 -14.99 -12.24 3.46
C ASN A 103 -14.89 -12.56 4.96
N ALA A 104 -14.41 -13.76 5.32
CA ALA A 104 -14.18 -14.11 6.71
C ALA A 104 -13.15 -13.21 7.39
N GLN A 105 -12.08 -12.81 6.68
CA GLN A 105 -11.07 -11.84 7.17
C GLN A 105 -11.69 -10.46 7.40
N VAL A 106 -12.50 -9.96 6.45
CA VAL A 106 -13.21 -8.68 6.59
C VAL A 106 -14.17 -8.71 7.77
N ASP A 107 -14.94 -9.77 7.94
CA ASP A 107 -15.88 -9.93 9.06
C ASP A 107 -15.14 -10.08 10.40
N GLY A 108 -14.01 -10.79 10.41
CA GLY A 108 -13.12 -10.85 11.56
C GLY A 108 -12.65 -9.47 12.00
N MET A 109 -12.13 -8.68 11.07
CA MET A 109 -11.65 -7.33 11.33
C MET A 109 -12.79 -6.38 11.74
N ARG A 110 -13.97 -6.49 11.11
CA ARG A 110 -15.14 -5.67 11.47
C ARG A 110 -15.49 -5.77 12.95
N ARG A 111 -15.40 -6.97 13.52
CA ARG A 111 -15.65 -7.18 14.97
C ARG A 111 -14.60 -6.53 15.86
N ARG A 112 -13.38 -6.30 15.35
CA ARG A 112 -12.25 -5.72 16.09
C ARG A 112 -12.16 -4.19 15.95
N LEU A 113 -12.87 -3.57 14.97
CA LEU A 113 -12.82 -2.13 14.75
C LEU A 113 -13.09 -1.27 16.00
N PRO A 114 -14.04 -1.63 16.91
CA PRO A 114 -14.27 -0.85 18.13
C PRO A 114 -13.07 -0.78 19.08
N GLU A 115 -12.09 -1.66 18.95
CA GLU A 115 -10.84 -1.63 19.71
C GLU A 115 -9.92 -0.49 19.23
N LEU A 116 -10.05 -0.12 17.95
CA LEU A 116 -9.15 0.82 17.27
C LEU A 116 -9.78 2.18 16.97
N PHE A 117 -11.09 2.27 16.82
CA PHE A 117 -11.78 3.45 16.31
C PHE A 117 -12.94 3.89 17.22
N GLY A 118 -13.10 5.20 17.43
CA GLY A 118 -14.25 5.79 18.09
C GLY A 118 -15.42 5.96 17.09
N VAL A 119 -15.12 6.29 15.83
CA VAL A 119 -16.09 6.39 14.75
C VAL A 119 -15.94 5.20 13.81
N LEU A 120 -17.06 4.53 13.53
CA LEU A 120 -17.12 3.38 12.65
C LEU A 120 -17.88 3.71 11.37
N PRO A 121 -17.46 3.16 10.20
CA PRO A 121 -18.17 3.33 8.95
C PRO A 121 -19.56 2.67 9.03
N LYS A 122 -20.59 3.33 8.49
CA LYS A 122 -21.96 2.81 8.40
C LYS A 122 -22.14 1.99 7.11
N THR A 123 -21.56 2.47 6.02
CA THR A 123 -21.61 1.80 4.72
C THR A 123 -20.79 0.52 4.75
N PRO A 124 -21.37 -0.65 4.45
CA PRO A 124 -20.64 -1.91 4.44
C PRO A 124 -19.68 -2.02 3.26
N VAL A 125 -18.72 -2.95 3.36
CA VAL A 125 -17.84 -3.36 2.27
C VAL A 125 -18.11 -4.82 1.91
N GLU A 126 -18.07 -5.10 0.60
CA GLU A 126 -18.18 -6.43 0.02
C GLU A 126 -16.89 -6.80 -0.70
N VAL A 127 -16.46 -8.06 -0.57
CA VAL A 127 -15.37 -8.58 -1.41
C VAL A 127 -15.95 -9.11 -2.71
N ARG A 128 -15.45 -8.63 -3.83
CA ARG A 128 -15.93 -8.99 -5.17
C ARG A 128 -14.79 -9.39 -6.09
N ARG A 129 -15.04 -10.36 -6.94
CA ARG A 129 -14.16 -10.64 -8.08
C ARG A 129 -14.21 -9.48 -9.07
N VAL A 130 -13.06 -9.10 -9.62
CA VAL A 130 -13.03 -8.25 -10.82
C VAL A 130 -13.84 -8.93 -11.93
N PRO A 131 -14.70 -8.22 -12.68
CA PRO A 131 -15.43 -8.85 -13.78
C PRO A 131 -14.49 -9.56 -14.75
N PRO A 132 -14.76 -10.83 -15.10
CA PRO A 132 -13.85 -11.64 -15.91
C PRO A 132 -13.45 -10.99 -17.24
N GLU A 133 -14.34 -10.18 -17.80
CA GLU A 133 -14.17 -9.52 -19.10
C GLU A 133 -13.04 -8.47 -19.06
N ILE A 134 -12.70 -7.95 -17.88
CA ILE A 134 -11.67 -6.91 -17.71
C ILE A 134 -10.48 -7.38 -16.89
N GLU A 135 -10.47 -8.59 -16.34
CA GLU A 135 -9.41 -9.09 -15.44
C GLU A 135 -8.00 -8.95 -16.04
N LEU A 136 -7.82 -9.17 -17.35
CA LEU A 136 -6.52 -9.09 -18.00
C LEU A 136 -5.87 -7.70 -17.96
N GLY A 137 -6.69 -6.65 -17.87
CA GLY A 137 -6.21 -5.26 -17.81
C GLY A 137 -6.40 -4.58 -16.47
N ALA A 138 -7.06 -5.23 -15.54
CA ALA A 138 -7.37 -4.67 -14.23
C ALA A 138 -6.20 -4.82 -13.24
N PRO A 139 -6.09 -3.92 -12.24
CA PRO A 139 -5.17 -4.11 -11.11
C PRO A 139 -5.39 -5.44 -10.40
N ARG A 140 -4.39 -5.88 -9.64
CA ARG A 140 -4.46 -7.11 -8.84
C ARG A 140 -5.55 -7.05 -7.76
N GLY A 141 -5.70 -5.90 -7.12
CA GLY A 141 -6.76 -5.60 -6.15
C GLY A 141 -6.94 -4.09 -6.03
N TYR A 142 -8.16 -3.67 -5.71
CA TYR A 142 -8.47 -2.25 -5.49
C TYR A 142 -9.74 -2.05 -4.69
N ALA A 143 -9.81 -0.94 -3.97
CA ALA A 143 -11.00 -0.50 -3.26
C ALA A 143 -11.87 0.40 -4.15
N GLN A 144 -13.18 0.26 -4.02
CA GLN A 144 -14.17 1.19 -4.54
C GLN A 144 -15.05 1.69 -3.40
N SER A 145 -15.12 3.00 -3.23
CA SER A 145 -15.99 3.61 -2.21
C SER A 145 -17.46 3.33 -2.49
N GLY A 146 -18.26 3.30 -1.43
CA GLY A 146 -19.71 3.28 -1.51
C GLY A 146 -20.27 4.56 -2.16
N SER A 147 -21.57 4.58 -2.43
CA SER A 147 -22.24 5.80 -2.91
C SER A 147 -22.40 6.82 -1.77
N LEU A 148 -22.47 8.12 -2.14
CA LEU A 148 -22.64 9.21 -1.18
C LEU A 148 -23.96 9.12 -0.40
N ASP A 149 -24.99 8.56 -1.01
CA ASP A 149 -26.32 8.36 -0.41
C ASP A 149 -26.42 7.06 0.43
N GLY A 150 -25.33 6.27 0.48
CA GLY A 150 -25.27 5.02 1.23
C GLY A 150 -26.06 3.85 0.61
N THR A 151 -26.65 4.01 -0.58
CA THR A 151 -27.48 2.96 -1.22
C THR A 151 -26.65 1.85 -1.84
N ARG A 152 -25.42 2.14 -2.25
CA ARG A 152 -24.46 1.15 -2.80
C ARG A 152 -23.32 0.92 -1.80
N PRO A 153 -23.06 -0.34 -1.40
CA PRO A 153 -21.91 -0.66 -0.55
C PRO A 153 -20.57 -0.30 -1.22
N GLY A 154 -19.53 -0.16 -0.41
CA GLY A 154 -18.16 -0.19 -0.91
C GLY A 154 -17.79 -1.59 -1.38
N ALA A 155 -16.75 -1.69 -2.19
CA ALA A 155 -16.27 -2.98 -2.66
C ALA A 155 -14.74 -3.04 -2.62
N TYR A 156 -14.23 -4.17 -2.16
CA TYR A 156 -12.86 -4.62 -2.41
C TYR A 156 -12.89 -5.58 -3.59
N TYR A 157 -12.34 -5.15 -4.71
CA TYR A 157 -12.21 -5.98 -5.89
C TYR A 157 -10.88 -6.72 -5.89
N ILE A 158 -10.93 -8.03 -6.16
CA ILE A 158 -9.75 -8.88 -6.34
C ILE A 158 -9.76 -9.53 -7.71
N ASN A 159 -8.62 -9.46 -8.40
CA ASN A 159 -8.43 -10.07 -9.72
C ASN A 159 -8.13 -11.56 -9.55
N LEU A 160 -8.98 -12.41 -10.08
CA LEU A 160 -8.89 -13.87 -9.96
C LEU A 160 -8.66 -14.57 -11.32
N ALA A 161 -8.13 -13.85 -12.32
CA ALA A 161 -7.72 -14.45 -13.58
C ALA A 161 -6.72 -15.59 -13.34
N ASP A 162 -5.77 -15.38 -12.46
CA ASP A 162 -4.77 -16.37 -12.03
C ASP A 162 -4.70 -16.41 -10.48
N THR A 163 -5.13 -17.51 -9.90
CA THR A 163 -5.08 -17.70 -8.44
C THR A 163 -3.69 -18.04 -7.91
N SER A 164 -2.75 -18.42 -8.78
CA SER A 164 -1.37 -18.74 -8.37
C SER A 164 -0.57 -17.54 -7.88
N ILE A 165 -1.05 -16.32 -8.15
CA ILE A 165 -0.45 -15.08 -7.65
C ILE A 165 -0.92 -14.69 -6.26
N TRP A 166 -1.82 -15.48 -5.64
CA TRP A 166 -2.47 -15.20 -4.38
C TRP A 166 -2.16 -16.25 -3.31
N PRO A 167 -0.94 -16.29 -2.77
CA PRO A 167 -0.65 -17.19 -1.67
C PRO A 167 -1.43 -16.77 -0.41
N LYS A 168 -2.02 -17.75 0.26
CA LYS A 168 -2.87 -17.58 1.44
C LYS A 168 -2.23 -16.70 2.53
N TRP A 169 -0.91 -16.78 2.67
CA TRP A 169 -0.17 -16.04 3.69
C TRP A 169 -0.05 -14.54 3.39
N SER A 170 -0.16 -14.11 2.14
CA SER A 170 -0.06 -12.68 1.77
C SER A 170 -1.42 -11.98 1.65
N LEU A 171 -2.51 -12.74 1.46
CA LEU A 171 -3.84 -12.20 1.24
C LEU A 171 -4.40 -11.36 2.41
N PRO A 172 -4.22 -11.74 3.70
CA PRO A 172 -4.77 -10.94 4.79
C PRO A 172 -4.28 -9.50 4.77
N THR A 173 -3.01 -9.29 4.48
CA THR A 173 -2.43 -7.94 4.40
C THR A 173 -3.11 -7.08 3.34
N LEU A 174 -3.30 -7.62 2.11
CA LEU A 174 -4.03 -6.91 1.06
C LEU A 174 -5.49 -6.66 1.45
N THR A 175 -6.13 -7.63 2.10
CA THR A 175 -7.52 -7.48 2.57
C THR A 175 -7.65 -6.30 3.53
N TYR A 176 -6.72 -6.14 4.47
CA TYR A 176 -6.74 -5.03 5.42
C TYR A 176 -6.36 -3.69 4.78
N HIS A 177 -5.54 -3.72 3.73
CA HIS A 177 -5.21 -2.55 2.93
C HIS A 177 -6.44 -2.02 2.17
N GLU A 178 -7.13 -2.89 1.43
CA GLU A 178 -8.22 -2.48 0.54
C GLU A 178 -9.56 -2.29 1.28
N SER A 179 -9.80 -3.08 2.33
CA SER A 179 -11.10 -3.06 3.02
C SER A 179 -11.04 -2.39 4.39
N LEU A 180 -11.10 -3.18 5.47
CA LEU A 180 -11.08 -2.74 6.87
C LEU A 180 -9.76 -3.19 7.51
N PRO A 181 -9.05 -2.30 8.20
CA PRO A 181 -9.35 -0.89 8.44
C PRO A 181 -8.73 0.09 7.42
N GLY A 182 -8.38 -0.35 6.21
CA GLY A 182 -7.68 0.40 5.17
C GLY A 182 -8.55 1.37 4.36
N HIS A 183 -8.41 1.31 3.04
CA HIS A 183 -9.04 2.28 2.11
C HIS A 183 -10.54 2.43 2.28
N HIS A 184 -11.28 1.32 2.42
CA HIS A 184 -12.74 1.40 2.59
C HIS A 184 -13.11 2.16 3.86
N LEU A 185 -12.50 1.84 5.01
CA LEU A 185 -12.79 2.52 6.26
C LEU A 185 -12.47 4.02 6.15
N GLN A 186 -11.28 4.36 5.66
CA GLN A 186 -10.81 5.75 5.52
C GLN A 186 -11.75 6.56 4.61
N GLY A 187 -12.03 6.03 3.41
CA GLY A 187 -12.89 6.70 2.44
C GLY A 187 -14.34 6.84 2.93
N THR A 188 -14.86 5.82 3.60
CA THR A 188 -16.23 5.83 4.12
C THR A 188 -16.41 6.81 5.28
N ILE A 189 -15.47 6.86 6.24
CA ILE A 189 -15.52 7.85 7.32
C ILE A 189 -15.48 9.27 6.74
N ALA A 190 -14.61 9.52 5.75
CA ALA A 190 -14.56 10.82 5.08
C ALA A 190 -15.89 11.17 4.40
N LEU A 191 -16.47 10.24 3.63
CA LEU A 191 -17.75 10.45 2.93
C LEU A 191 -18.93 10.68 3.89
N GLU A 192 -18.94 9.99 5.03
CA GLU A 192 -20.01 10.07 6.04
C GLU A 192 -19.83 11.24 7.01
N SER A 193 -18.69 11.95 6.99
CA SER A 193 -18.40 13.08 7.89
C SER A 193 -19.31 14.27 7.61
N GLN A 194 -20.30 14.47 8.46
CA GLN A 194 -21.19 15.63 8.37
C GLN A 194 -20.47 16.91 8.82
N GLY A 195 -20.72 18.01 8.09
CA GLY A 195 -20.07 19.30 8.36
C GLY A 195 -18.73 19.50 7.64
N THR A 196 -18.10 18.44 7.10
CA THR A 196 -16.93 18.55 6.24
C THR A 196 -17.36 18.95 4.82
N PRO A 197 -16.74 19.97 4.19
CA PRO A 197 -17.04 20.34 2.81
C PRO A 197 -16.92 19.16 1.84
N MET A 198 -17.79 19.10 0.82
CA MET A 198 -17.84 18.00 -0.14
C MET A 198 -16.47 17.75 -0.80
N LEU A 199 -15.74 18.80 -1.14
CA LEU A 199 -14.41 18.69 -1.75
C LEU A 199 -13.46 17.87 -0.85
N HIS A 200 -13.41 18.14 0.45
CA HIS A 200 -12.56 17.41 1.39
C HIS A 200 -13.00 15.96 1.58
N ARG A 201 -14.29 15.69 1.48
CA ARG A 201 -14.85 14.33 1.61
C ARG A 201 -14.51 13.44 0.42
N THR A 202 -14.28 14.03 -0.75
CA THR A 202 -14.02 13.33 -2.03
C THR A 202 -12.60 13.51 -2.55
N LEU A 203 -11.80 14.37 -1.91
CA LEU A 203 -10.42 14.63 -2.32
C LEU A 203 -9.56 13.37 -2.12
N ALA A 204 -8.76 13.07 -3.13
CA ALA A 204 -7.75 12.02 -3.04
C ALA A 204 -6.36 12.65 -2.88
N MET A 205 -5.66 12.30 -1.81
CA MET A 205 -4.25 12.63 -1.56
C MET A 205 -3.44 11.35 -1.47
N ASN A 206 -2.54 11.14 -2.42
CA ASN A 206 -1.82 9.88 -2.58
C ASN A 206 -1.17 9.40 -1.27
N ALA A 207 -0.29 10.20 -0.68
CA ALA A 207 0.44 9.78 0.51
C ALA A 207 -0.45 9.64 1.76
N TYR A 208 -1.55 10.38 1.83
CA TYR A 208 -2.52 10.21 2.90
C TYR A 208 -3.27 8.88 2.76
N ALA A 209 -3.86 8.60 1.59
CA ALA A 209 -4.67 7.42 1.37
C ALA A 209 -3.84 6.13 1.44
N GLU A 210 -2.72 6.09 0.72
CA GLU A 210 -1.85 4.93 0.67
C GLU A 210 -1.05 4.72 1.97
N GLY A 211 -0.65 5.82 2.59
CA GLY A 211 -0.01 5.80 3.90
C GLY A 211 -0.93 5.28 4.99
N TRP A 212 -2.21 5.71 4.98
CA TRP A 212 -3.23 5.17 5.87
C TRP A 212 -3.43 3.67 5.66
N ALA A 213 -3.57 3.20 4.40
CA ALA A 213 -3.80 1.79 4.12
C ALA A 213 -2.64 0.91 4.57
N LEU A 214 -1.38 1.35 4.44
CA LEU A 214 -0.23 0.67 5.02
C LEU A 214 -0.21 0.72 6.55
N TYR A 215 -0.60 1.83 7.15
CA TYR A 215 -0.75 1.94 8.59
C TYR A 215 -1.86 1.00 9.10
N ALA A 216 -2.93 0.80 8.35
CA ALA A 216 -3.98 -0.17 8.63
C ALA A 216 -3.48 -1.62 8.62
N GLU A 217 -2.56 -1.96 7.70
CA GLU A 217 -1.87 -3.26 7.71
C GLU A 217 -1.08 -3.46 9.02
N GLN A 218 -0.37 -2.42 9.49
CA GLN A 218 0.35 -2.43 10.76
C GLN A 218 -0.61 -2.61 11.95
N LEU A 219 -1.74 -1.90 11.97
CA LEU A 219 -2.74 -2.04 13.03
C LEU A 219 -3.25 -3.47 13.17
N ALA A 220 -3.43 -4.18 12.04
CA ALA A 220 -3.83 -5.59 12.06
C ALA A 220 -2.80 -6.48 12.77
N ASP A 221 -1.49 -6.25 12.56
CA ASP A 221 -0.42 -6.94 13.30
C ASP A 221 -0.44 -6.57 14.79
N GLU A 222 -0.54 -5.28 15.11
CA GLU A 222 -0.53 -4.77 16.49
C GLU A 222 -1.68 -5.34 17.35
N ILE A 223 -2.86 -5.56 16.79
CA ILE A 223 -3.97 -6.21 17.48
C ILE A 223 -3.86 -7.75 17.47
N GLY A 224 -2.78 -8.30 16.90
CA GLY A 224 -2.46 -9.72 16.96
C GLY A 224 -3.22 -10.62 15.99
N ILE A 225 -3.65 -10.09 14.84
CA ILE A 225 -4.33 -10.90 13.80
C ILE A 225 -3.47 -12.07 13.32
N TYR A 226 -2.16 -11.90 13.29
CA TYR A 226 -1.23 -12.94 12.80
C TYR A 226 -0.72 -13.88 13.90
N ARG A 227 -1.21 -13.77 15.16
CA ARG A 227 -0.71 -14.56 16.29
C ARG A 227 -0.75 -16.07 16.01
N ASP A 228 -1.85 -16.55 15.47
CA ASP A 228 -2.07 -17.96 15.17
C ASP A 228 -1.66 -18.34 13.74
N PHE A 229 -1.18 -17.38 12.96
CA PHE A 229 -0.72 -17.55 11.59
C PHE A 229 0.54 -16.72 11.28
N PRO A 230 1.72 -17.10 11.80
CA PRO A 230 2.96 -16.32 11.66
C PRO A 230 3.36 -15.99 10.21
N LEU A 231 3.02 -16.87 9.26
CA LEU A 231 3.24 -16.60 7.83
C LEU A 231 2.44 -15.39 7.33
N GLY A 232 1.29 -15.08 7.93
CA GLY A 232 0.55 -13.86 7.62
C GLY A 232 1.36 -12.59 7.93
N ARG A 233 2.14 -12.61 9.01
CA ARG A 233 3.06 -11.52 9.35
C ARG A 233 4.20 -11.37 8.33
N LEU A 234 4.64 -12.47 7.72
CA LEU A 234 5.59 -12.42 6.61
C LEU A 234 4.97 -11.72 5.39
N GLY A 235 3.65 -11.91 5.16
CA GLY A 235 2.90 -11.17 4.14
C GLY A 235 2.92 -9.66 4.39
N LEU A 236 2.75 -9.24 5.64
CA LEU A 236 2.89 -7.84 6.04
C LEU A 236 4.30 -7.31 5.75
N LEU A 237 5.34 -8.03 6.14
CA LEU A 237 6.72 -7.61 5.89
C LEU A 237 7.04 -7.55 4.39
N GLN A 238 6.54 -8.48 3.57
CA GLN A 238 6.68 -8.41 2.12
C GLN A 238 5.95 -7.18 1.55
N SER A 239 4.76 -6.86 2.05
CA SER A 239 4.02 -5.65 1.68
C SER A 239 4.81 -4.39 1.99
N PHE A 240 5.39 -4.29 3.19
CA PHE A 240 6.21 -3.15 3.59
C PHE A 240 7.52 -3.07 2.81
N LEU A 241 8.19 -4.20 2.59
CA LEU A 241 9.41 -4.28 1.78
C LEU A 241 9.15 -3.80 0.36
N TYR A 242 8.07 -4.25 -0.25
CA TYR A 242 7.64 -3.81 -1.58
C TYR A 242 7.47 -2.30 -1.66
N ARG A 243 6.83 -1.67 -0.66
CA ARG A 243 6.62 -0.22 -0.63
C ARG A 243 7.90 0.56 -0.30
N ALA A 244 8.81 0.00 0.47
CA ALA A 244 10.15 0.57 0.66
C ALA A 244 10.99 0.52 -0.63
N VAL A 245 10.98 -0.61 -1.32
CA VAL A 245 11.64 -0.79 -2.63
C VAL A 245 11.08 0.18 -3.67
N ARG A 246 9.78 0.48 -3.66
CA ARG A 246 9.17 1.48 -4.54
C ARG A 246 9.85 2.85 -4.42
N ILE A 247 10.17 3.31 -3.21
CA ILE A 247 10.89 4.57 -3.02
C ILE A 247 12.26 4.50 -3.69
N VAL A 248 12.99 3.39 -3.47
CA VAL A 248 14.36 3.23 -4.02
C VAL A 248 14.35 3.22 -5.54
N VAL A 249 13.45 2.47 -6.18
CA VAL A 249 13.45 2.35 -7.64
C VAL A 249 12.88 3.60 -8.33
N ASP A 250 11.89 4.26 -7.75
CA ASP A 250 11.34 5.51 -8.29
C ASP A 250 12.40 6.62 -8.26
N THR A 251 13.01 6.87 -7.10
CA THR A 251 14.11 7.83 -6.98
C THR A 251 15.36 7.36 -7.74
N GLY A 252 15.59 6.05 -7.81
CA GLY A 252 16.65 5.44 -8.60
C GLY A 252 16.57 5.83 -10.06
N MET A 253 15.42 5.61 -10.69
CA MET A 253 15.22 5.92 -12.11
C MET A 253 15.14 7.43 -12.38
N HIS A 254 14.41 8.18 -11.57
CA HIS A 254 14.10 9.59 -11.84
C HIS A 254 15.15 10.55 -11.30
N TRP A 255 16.04 10.14 -10.40
CA TRP A 255 17.03 11.00 -9.74
C TRP A 255 18.46 10.46 -9.75
N LYS A 256 18.65 9.12 -9.67
CA LYS A 256 19.97 8.48 -9.62
C LYS A 256 20.41 7.85 -10.94
N ASP A 257 19.73 8.16 -12.03
CA ASP A 257 20.02 7.71 -13.39
C ASP A 257 20.05 6.17 -13.55
N TRP A 258 19.26 5.45 -12.75
CA TRP A 258 19.10 4.01 -12.92
C TRP A 258 18.37 3.71 -14.23
N THR A 259 18.81 2.66 -14.90
CA THR A 259 18.06 2.12 -16.02
C THR A 259 16.79 1.42 -15.54
N ARG A 260 15.83 1.26 -16.42
CA ARG A 260 14.62 0.45 -16.20
C ARG A 260 14.99 -0.98 -15.74
N GLU A 261 15.97 -1.57 -16.38
CA GLU A 261 16.45 -2.93 -16.12
C GLU A 261 17.10 -3.06 -14.74
N GLN A 262 17.86 -2.07 -14.30
CA GLN A 262 18.39 -2.02 -12.94
C GLN A 262 17.27 -1.98 -11.89
N ALA A 263 16.24 -1.16 -12.11
CA ALA A 263 15.08 -1.07 -11.23
C ALA A 263 14.30 -2.40 -11.18
N ILE A 264 14.11 -3.07 -12.34
CA ILE A 264 13.46 -4.39 -12.41
C ILE A 264 14.25 -5.43 -11.62
N THR A 265 15.57 -5.51 -11.85
CA THR A 265 16.45 -6.45 -11.16
C THR A 265 16.41 -6.24 -9.65
N TYR A 266 16.62 -4.99 -9.20
CA TYR A 266 16.60 -4.65 -7.79
C TYR A 266 15.27 -5.03 -7.10
N MET A 267 14.14 -4.69 -7.72
CA MET A 267 12.82 -5.00 -7.16
C MET A 267 12.56 -6.52 -7.13
N ALA A 268 12.85 -7.22 -8.23
CA ALA A 268 12.63 -8.67 -8.32
C ALA A 268 13.43 -9.45 -7.29
N GLU A 269 14.72 -9.13 -7.14
CA GLU A 269 15.64 -9.81 -6.22
C GLU A 269 15.34 -9.47 -4.75
N THR A 270 14.88 -8.26 -4.46
CA THR A 270 14.63 -7.83 -3.08
C THR A 270 13.29 -8.33 -2.57
N VAL A 271 12.21 -8.21 -3.35
CA VAL A 271 10.84 -8.50 -2.87
C VAL A 271 10.39 -9.93 -3.19
N GLY A 272 11.02 -10.59 -4.15
CA GLY A 272 10.66 -11.94 -4.56
C GLY A 272 9.34 -12.03 -5.34
N LEU A 273 8.91 -10.95 -5.98
CA LEU A 273 7.72 -10.94 -6.84
C LEU A 273 8.00 -11.58 -8.20
N ALA A 274 6.95 -12.06 -8.87
CA ALA A 274 7.05 -12.59 -10.22
C ALA A 274 7.55 -11.52 -11.21
N HIS A 275 8.48 -11.89 -12.10
CA HIS A 275 9.14 -10.95 -13.02
C HIS A 275 8.15 -10.11 -13.83
N GLY A 276 7.09 -10.70 -14.39
CA GLY A 276 6.09 -9.95 -15.15
C GLY A 276 5.34 -8.90 -14.32
N ALA A 277 5.08 -9.18 -13.05
CA ALA A 277 4.47 -8.21 -12.14
C ALA A 277 5.43 -7.04 -11.85
N VAL A 278 6.71 -7.33 -11.65
CA VAL A 278 7.75 -6.31 -11.45
C VAL A 278 7.89 -5.42 -12.69
N VAL A 279 7.94 -6.00 -13.89
CA VAL A 279 8.02 -5.25 -15.16
C VAL A 279 6.85 -4.27 -15.28
N ASN A 280 5.63 -4.71 -15.07
CA ASN A 280 4.44 -3.85 -15.13
C ASN A 280 4.50 -2.69 -14.14
N GLU A 281 4.99 -2.96 -12.93
CA GLU A 281 5.13 -1.93 -11.89
C GLU A 281 6.22 -0.91 -12.25
N ILE A 282 7.38 -1.34 -12.70
CA ILE A 282 8.46 -0.42 -13.11
C ILE A 282 8.02 0.42 -14.30
N ASP A 283 7.32 -0.16 -15.28
CA ASP A 283 6.75 0.59 -16.41
C ASP A 283 5.74 1.66 -15.94
N ARG A 284 4.93 1.34 -14.95
CA ARG A 284 4.02 2.30 -14.33
C ARG A 284 4.78 3.45 -13.67
N TYR A 285 5.89 3.16 -12.97
CA TYR A 285 6.69 4.21 -12.30
C TYR A 285 7.38 5.11 -13.32
N CYS A 286 7.85 4.59 -14.46
CA CYS A 286 8.43 5.41 -15.53
C CYS A 286 7.49 6.54 -16.00
N VAL A 287 6.18 6.30 -15.99
CA VAL A 287 5.17 7.27 -16.48
C VAL A 287 4.46 8.05 -15.38
N TRP A 288 4.68 7.68 -14.12
CA TRP A 288 4.04 8.31 -12.97
C TRP A 288 5.05 8.61 -11.84
N PRO A 289 6.00 9.53 -12.09
CA PRO A 289 7.10 9.80 -11.17
C PRO A 289 6.62 10.26 -9.79
N GLY A 290 7.23 9.72 -8.74
CA GLY A 290 6.96 10.04 -7.35
C GLY A 290 5.72 9.36 -6.74
N GLN A 291 4.78 8.83 -7.55
CA GLN A 291 3.54 8.24 -7.02
C GLN A 291 3.84 7.06 -6.10
N ALA A 292 4.76 6.20 -6.51
CA ALA A 292 5.14 5.02 -5.76
C ALA A 292 5.78 5.32 -4.39
N CYS A 293 6.33 6.54 -4.21
CA CYS A 293 6.93 6.99 -2.95
C CYS A 293 5.89 7.31 -1.87
N GLY A 294 4.66 7.71 -2.25
CA GLY A 294 3.63 8.15 -1.32
C GLY A 294 3.24 7.09 -0.29
N TYR A 295 3.27 5.82 -0.67
CA TYR A 295 2.88 4.69 0.19
C TYR A 295 3.67 4.64 1.51
N LYS A 296 4.96 4.35 1.43
CA LYS A 296 5.78 4.16 2.63
C LYS A 296 6.09 5.47 3.33
N ILE A 297 6.27 6.57 2.61
CA ILE A 297 6.48 7.90 3.20
C ILE A 297 5.22 8.28 4.01
N GLY A 298 4.03 8.11 3.45
CA GLY A 298 2.78 8.36 4.16
C GLY A 298 2.62 7.47 5.40
N HIS A 299 2.88 6.18 5.29
CA HIS A 299 2.86 5.25 6.42
C HIS A 299 3.74 5.71 7.58
N LEU A 300 5.00 6.04 7.28
CA LEU A 300 5.95 6.49 8.30
C LEU A 300 5.49 7.79 8.97
N GLU A 301 4.80 8.66 8.24
CA GLU A 301 4.25 9.89 8.82
C GLU A 301 3.09 9.59 9.78
N PHE A 302 2.15 8.70 9.45
CA PHE A 302 1.12 8.29 10.42
C PHE A 302 1.72 7.69 11.69
N VAL A 303 2.74 6.85 11.56
CA VAL A 303 3.46 6.28 12.71
C VAL A 303 4.14 7.38 13.54
N ARG A 304 4.86 8.29 12.87
CA ARG A 304 5.54 9.42 13.52
C ARG A 304 4.57 10.31 14.29
N LEU A 305 3.43 10.64 13.69
CA LEU A 305 2.40 11.48 14.31
C LEU A 305 1.75 10.80 15.50
N ARG A 306 1.52 9.48 15.42
CA ARG A 306 1.03 8.71 16.57
C ARG A 306 2.00 8.73 17.73
N GLU A 307 3.27 8.49 17.49
CA GLU A 307 4.29 8.51 18.55
C GLU A 307 4.50 9.92 19.13
N LEU A 308 4.44 10.96 18.29
CA LEU A 308 4.46 12.35 18.75
C LEU A 308 3.28 12.66 19.69
N ALA A 309 2.07 12.26 19.31
CA ALA A 309 0.88 12.47 20.14
C ALA A 309 0.99 11.70 21.47
N LYS A 310 1.46 10.44 21.44
CA LYS A 310 1.74 9.67 22.66
C LYS A 310 2.72 10.36 23.58
N ALA A 311 3.82 10.88 23.02
CA ALA A 311 4.85 11.56 23.81
C ALA A 311 4.33 12.85 24.46
N ARG A 312 3.50 13.64 23.74
CA ARG A 312 2.94 14.90 24.25
C ARG A 312 1.84 14.70 25.28
N MET A 313 0.93 13.75 25.01
CA MET A 313 -0.27 13.53 25.83
C MET A 313 -0.01 12.61 27.04
N GLY A 314 1.01 11.76 26.96
CA GLY A 314 1.30 10.78 28.02
C GLY A 314 0.08 9.91 28.35
N PRO A 315 -0.33 9.83 29.64
CA PRO A 315 -1.49 9.01 30.04
C PRO A 315 -2.84 9.45 29.46
N ARG A 316 -2.94 10.65 28.88
CA ARG A 316 -4.16 11.14 28.23
C ARG A 316 -4.30 10.64 26.79
N PHE A 317 -3.27 10.01 26.22
CA PHE A 317 -3.33 9.51 24.86
C PHE A 317 -4.35 8.36 24.73
N ASP A 318 -5.25 8.49 23.77
CA ASP A 318 -6.21 7.47 23.38
C ASP A 318 -6.05 7.18 21.88
N LEU A 319 -5.76 5.93 21.54
CA LEU A 319 -5.53 5.49 20.15
C LEU A 319 -6.77 5.69 19.27
N ARG A 320 -7.95 5.46 19.81
CA ARG A 320 -9.23 5.62 19.09
C ARG A 320 -9.47 7.09 18.77
N ALA A 321 -9.23 7.98 19.73
CA ALA A 321 -9.33 9.42 19.53
C ALA A 321 -8.30 9.92 18.50
N PHE A 322 -7.07 9.40 18.53
CA PHE A 322 -6.06 9.69 17.50
C PHE A 322 -6.58 9.32 16.10
N HIS A 323 -7.09 8.09 15.92
CA HIS A 323 -7.62 7.66 14.63
C HIS A 323 -8.82 8.50 14.18
N ASP A 324 -9.70 8.88 15.11
CA ASP A 324 -10.83 9.76 14.81
C ASP A 324 -10.35 11.14 14.32
N VAL A 325 -9.32 11.71 14.94
CA VAL A 325 -8.74 13.00 14.55
C VAL A 325 -8.15 12.93 13.15
N VAL A 326 -7.38 11.90 12.84
CA VAL A 326 -6.72 11.79 11.54
C VAL A 326 -7.68 11.44 10.38
N LEU A 327 -8.87 10.86 10.65
CA LEU A 327 -9.79 10.41 9.62
C LEU A 327 -10.96 11.34 9.34
N LYS A 328 -11.52 12.00 10.38
CA LYS A 328 -12.77 12.78 10.26
C LYS A 328 -12.69 13.99 9.32
N GLY A 329 -11.49 14.56 9.17
CA GLY A 329 -11.24 15.70 8.28
C GLY A 329 -11.23 15.35 6.80
N GLY A 330 -11.26 14.07 6.45
CA GLY A 330 -11.01 13.61 5.09
C GLY A 330 -9.51 13.65 4.71
N ALA A 331 -9.20 13.31 3.45
CA ALA A 331 -7.82 13.31 3.00
C ALA A 331 -7.24 14.75 2.93
N MET A 332 -6.01 14.90 3.42
CA MET A 332 -5.31 16.17 3.45
C MET A 332 -3.81 15.98 3.18
N PRO A 333 -3.07 17.03 2.81
CA PRO A 333 -1.60 16.98 2.75
C PRO A 333 -1.00 16.54 4.09
N LEU A 334 0.06 15.74 4.09
CA LEU A 334 0.69 15.26 5.33
C LEU A 334 1.20 16.39 6.24
N GLU A 335 1.66 17.50 5.65
CA GLU A 335 2.05 18.69 6.43
C GLU A 335 0.85 19.30 7.19
N VAL A 336 -0.35 19.27 6.60
CA VAL A 336 -1.59 19.72 7.25
C VAL A 336 -2.04 18.71 8.31
N LEU A 337 -1.95 17.41 8.01
CA LEU A 337 -2.23 16.35 8.97
C LEU A 337 -1.35 16.49 10.23
N ALA A 338 -0.06 16.81 10.04
CA ALA A 338 0.85 17.06 11.15
C ALA A 338 0.36 18.20 12.04
N GLN A 339 -0.05 19.34 11.45
CA GLN A 339 -0.62 20.46 12.20
C GLN A 339 -1.86 20.05 12.99
N VAL A 340 -2.80 19.35 12.36
CA VAL A 340 -4.03 18.87 13.00
C VAL A 340 -3.74 17.98 14.22
N VAL A 341 -2.78 17.05 14.08
CA VAL A 341 -2.39 16.18 15.20
C VAL A 341 -1.64 16.94 16.29
N GLU A 342 -0.78 17.88 15.92
CA GLU A 342 -0.03 18.70 16.87
C GLU A 342 -0.94 19.62 17.69
N GLU A 343 -1.94 20.24 17.05
CA GLU A 343 -2.96 21.05 17.75
C GLU A 343 -3.83 20.19 18.68
N TRP A 344 -4.21 18.99 18.23
CA TRP A 344 -4.98 18.07 19.07
C TRP A 344 -4.18 17.54 20.27
N ALA A 345 -2.89 17.29 20.10
CA ALA A 345 -2.04 16.75 21.15
C ALA A 345 -1.65 17.79 22.21
N GLY A 346 -1.90 19.07 21.98
CA GLY A 346 -1.73 20.17 22.95
C GLY A 346 -0.30 20.54 23.19
#